data_c41080f89f18c123986d7fec3daa0183
#
_entry.id   c41080f89f18c123986d7fec3daa0183
#
_cell.length_a   1.000
_cell.length_b   1.000
_cell.length_c   1.000
_cell.angle_alpha   90.00
_cell.angle_beta   90.00
_cell.angle_gamma   90.00
#
_symmetry.space_group_name_H-M   'P 1'
#
loop_
_entity.id
_entity.type
_entity.pdbx_description
1 polymer ?
#
loop_
_entity_poly.entity_id
_entity_poly.type
_entity_poly.pdbx_seq_one_letter_code
_entity_poly.pdbx_strand_id
1 'polypeptide(L)'
;MTDLETRAAPTRAGALRRAAPALAGYAAVRALGLLALFLWSAARDKSAYTLLTARWDALWYVRVAELGYGYEVRPANGDVHSNLAFFPLLPWLERLVAAVSPLSYADGGFLVSLVSSLAAAWGIFAVADHVYGRRAGVCAVLLWAVLPVGIVQSMAYSESLFTALAAWSLYAVLNGRWVTAGTLALFAGLTRPVGLAVVAAVWVAAAVSFARDGRAAGADSPDAGDTPPGSGVPAGRRFLARRVLGMVLAPLGTVGYVLWVGHHTGKGPLGYLDVQAGWRNGFDGGWAFARFVADKFTSFPAALAGAGLIVGVASVVWLYVTGVRQRQPLPLLVYTGVVTALALGASSYFGSKPRLLLPAFPLLLPLARALAGARMRRSAAVLGAVAVASAVYGAFWLNGSGPP
;
A
#
# COMPACT_ATOMS: atom_id res chain seq x y z
N MET A 1 16.96 30.99 6.57
CA MET A 1 15.58 31.48 6.67
C MET A 1 15.02 31.46 5.26
N THR A 2 14.26 30.45 4.90
CA THR A 2 13.59 30.37 3.59
C THR A 2 12.10 30.39 3.91
N ASP A 3 11.44 31.44 3.41
CA ASP A 3 10.01 31.70 3.53
C ASP A 3 9.21 30.47 3.07
N LEU A 4 8.61 29.78 4.05
CA LEU A 4 7.47 28.91 3.80
C LEU A 4 6.27 29.83 3.65
N GLU A 5 6.13 30.46 2.46
CA GLU A 5 4.87 31.06 2.06
C GLU A 5 3.76 30.06 2.32
N THR A 6 2.81 30.46 3.15
CA THR A 6 1.56 29.75 3.45
C THR A 6 0.79 29.58 2.14
N ARG A 7 1.12 28.55 1.37
CA ARG A 7 0.37 28.22 0.16
C ARG A 7 -1.05 27.86 0.59
N ALA A 8 -1.99 28.76 0.29
CA ALA A 8 -3.39 28.51 0.49
C ALA A 8 -3.76 27.13 -0.08
N ALA A 9 -4.44 26.29 0.73
CA ALA A 9 -4.80 24.96 0.30
C ALA A 9 -5.63 25.05 -1.00
N PRO A 10 -5.24 24.36 -2.08
CA PRO A 10 -5.96 24.44 -3.35
C PRO A 10 -7.41 23.96 -3.15
N THR A 11 -8.35 24.62 -3.82
CA THR A 11 -9.74 24.16 -3.87
C THR A 11 -9.80 22.72 -4.37
N ARG A 12 -10.85 21.95 -4.00
CA ARG A 12 -11.00 20.54 -4.45
C ARG A 12 -10.92 20.42 -5.98
N ALA A 13 -11.53 21.34 -6.73
CA ALA A 13 -11.46 21.39 -8.19
C ALA A 13 -9.99 21.68 -8.69
N GLY A 14 -9.25 22.54 -8.01
CA GLY A 14 -7.87 22.82 -8.33
C GLY A 14 -6.96 21.60 -8.07
N ALA A 15 -7.17 20.87 -6.98
CA ALA A 15 -6.43 19.65 -6.65
C ALA A 15 -6.65 18.55 -7.70
N LEU A 16 -7.90 18.33 -8.14
CA LEU A 16 -8.23 17.35 -9.18
C LEU A 16 -7.63 17.74 -10.55
N ARG A 17 -7.72 19.01 -10.95
CA ARG A 17 -7.07 19.50 -12.19
C ARG A 17 -5.54 19.30 -12.19
N ARG A 18 -4.90 19.42 -11.02
CA ARG A 18 -3.47 19.15 -10.87
C ARG A 18 -3.15 17.66 -11.05
N ALA A 19 -3.98 16.78 -10.53
CA ALA A 19 -3.81 15.31 -10.59
C ALA A 19 -4.25 14.71 -11.93
N ALA A 20 -5.12 15.39 -12.71
CA ALA A 20 -5.74 14.85 -13.92
C ALA A 20 -4.76 14.20 -14.91
N PRO A 21 -3.58 14.77 -15.23
CA PRO A 21 -2.62 14.12 -16.13
C PRO A 21 -2.07 12.80 -15.56
N ALA A 22 -1.88 12.72 -14.24
CA ALA A 22 -1.43 11.49 -13.59
C ALA A 22 -2.50 10.42 -13.63
N LEU A 23 -3.77 10.77 -13.33
CA LEU A 23 -4.90 9.86 -13.34
C LEU A 23 -5.22 9.36 -14.76
N ALA A 24 -5.18 10.25 -15.76
CA ALA A 24 -5.38 9.86 -17.16
C ALA A 24 -4.27 8.91 -17.63
N GLY A 25 -3.00 9.21 -17.32
CA GLY A 25 -1.87 8.34 -17.64
C GLY A 25 -1.95 6.99 -16.91
N TYR A 26 -2.37 6.99 -15.64
CA TYR A 26 -2.65 5.77 -14.89
C TYR A 26 -3.72 4.91 -15.57
N ALA A 27 -4.87 5.51 -15.89
CA ALA A 27 -5.97 4.82 -16.54
C ALA A 27 -5.55 4.24 -17.91
N ALA A 28 -4.77 4.99 -18.70
CA ALA A 28 -4.24 4.51 -19.99
C ALA A 28 -3.31 3.29 -19.82
N VAL A 29 -2.41 3.31 -18.83
CA VAL A 29 -1.54 2.15 -18.55
C VAL A 29 -2.35 0.95 -18.07
N ARG A 30 -3.38 1.15 -17.23
CA ARG A 30 -4.27 0.05 -16.82
C ARG A 30 -5.07 -0.51 -18.00
N ALA A 31 -5.62 0.35 -18.84
CA ALA A 31 -6.34 -0.06 -20.06
C ALA A 31 -5.43 -0.89 -20.99
N LEU A 32 -4.17 -0.46 -21.18
CA LEU A 32 -3.18 -1.23 -21.95
C LEU A 32 -2.93 -2.62 -21.32
N GLY A 33 -2.75 -2.69 -20.00
CA GLY A 33 -2.53 -3.95 -19.29
C GLY A 33 -3.73 -4.90 -19.38
N LEU A 34 -4.95 -4.38 -19.24
CA LEU A 34 -6.19 -5.15 -19.38
C LEU A 34 -6.41 -5.61 -20.81
N LEU A 35 -6.12 -4.77 -21.80
CA LEU A 35 -6.20 -5.14 -23.21
C LEU A 35 -5.20 -6.27 -23.53
N ALA A 36 -3.96 -6.15 -23.09
CA ALA A 36 -2.95 -7.19 -23.27
C ALA A 36 -3.39 -8.51 -22.61
N LEU A 37 -3.93 -8.44 -21.39
CA LEU A 37 -4.46 -9.62 -20.70
C LEU A 37 -5.63 -10.25 -21.47
N PHE A 38 -6.59 -9.44 -21.93
CA PHE A 38 -7.72 -9.92 -22.70
C PHE A 38 -7.30 -10.66 -23.98
N LEU A 39 -6.43 -10.03 -24.78
CA LEU A 39 -5.93 -10.63 -26.03
C LEU A 39 -5.14 -11.92 -25.77
N TRP A 40 -4.27 -11.91 -24.75
CA TRP A 40 -3.46 -13.08 -24.40
C TRP A 40 -4.32 -14.24 -23.87
N SER A 41 -5.33 -13.93 -23.04
CA SER A 41 -6.22 -14.92 -22.48
C SER A 41 -7.13 -15.53 -23.56
N ALA A 42 -7.66 -14.72 -24.49
CA ALA A 42 -8.44 -15.19 -25.63
C ALA A 42 -7.64 -16.15 -26.53
N ALA A 43 -6.34 -15.84 -26.78
CA ALA A 43 -5.46 -16.71 -27.54
C ALA A 43 -5.11 -18.03 -26.81
N ARG A 44 -5.51 -18.18 -25.55
CA ARG A 44 -5.26 -19.37 -24.71
C ARG A 44 -6.55 -20.03 -24.21
N ASP A 45 -7.69 -19.67 -24.77
CA ASP A 45 -9.01 -20.16 -24.36
C ASP A 45 -9.28 -19.98 -22.84
N LYS A 46 -8.78 -18.85 -22.26
CA LYS A 46 -8.97 -18.50 -20.86
C LYS A 46 -9.81 -17.25 -20.72
N SER A 47 -10.60 -17.17 -19.65
CA SER A 47 -11.35 -15.97 -19.32
C SER A 47 -10.46 -14.97 -18.56
N ALA A 48 -10.18 -13.83 -19.16
CA ALA A 48 -9.47 -12.73 -18.47
C ALA A 48 -10.25 -12.27 -17.21
N TYR A 49 -11.58 -12.25 -17.27
CA TYR A 49 -12.43 -11.93 -16.12
C TYR A 49 -12.19 -12.90 -14.95
N THR A 50 -12.23 -14.21 -15.19
CA THR A 50 -11.96 -15.22 -14.14
C THR A 50 -10.55 -15.07 -13.55
N LEU A 51 -9.55 -14.72 -14.38
CA LEU A 51 -8.19 -14.48 -13.91
C LEU A 51 -8.10 -13.27 -12.96
N LEU A 52 -8.94 -12.25 -13.14
CA LEU A 52 -8.94 -11.03 -12.33
C LEU A 52 -9.80 -11.15 -11.06
N THR A 53 -10.88 -11.97 -11.08
CA THR A 53 -11.95 -11.89 -10.07
C THR A 53 -12.20 -13.18 -9.32
N ALA A 54 -11.79 -14.34 -9.84
CA ALA A 54 -12.19 -15.65 -9.31
C ALA A 54 -11.01 -16.63 -9.12
N ARG A 55 -9.79 -16.11 -8.91
CA ARG A 55 -8.62 -16.95 -8.63
C ARG A 55 -7.86 -16.42 -7.43
N TRP A 56 -7.17 -17.32 -6.74
CA TRP A 56 -6.28 -17.06 -5.61
C TRP A 56 -6.95 -16.20 -4.51
N ASP A 57 -6.38 -15.08 -4.10
CA ASP A 57 -6.90 -14.27 -3.00
C ASP A 57 -8.32 -13.72 -3.29
N ALA A 58 -8.64 -13.40 -4.56
CA ALA A 58 -9.98 -12.94 -4.93
C ALA A 58 -11.07 -13.95 -4.55
N LEU A 59 -10.82 -15.24 -4.77
CA LEU A 59 -11.76 -16.29 -4.39
C LEU A 59 -11.99 -16.35 -2.87
N TRP A 60 -10.95 -16.09 -2.08
CA TRP A 60 -11.06 -16.10 -0.62
C TRP A 60 -11.84 -14.89 -0.10
N TYR A 61 -11.66 -13.71 -0.68
CA TYR A 61 -12.47 -12.55 -0.33
C TYR A 61 -13.95 -12.78 -0.64
N VAL A 62 -14.28 -13.27 -1.82
CA VAL A 62 -15.65 -13.65 -2.20
C VAL A 62 -16.24 -14.66 -1.21
N ARG A 63 -15.49 -15.68 -0.80
CA ARG A 63 -15.96 -16.66 0.20
C ARG A 63 -16.22 -16.05 1.57
N VAL A 64 -15.39 -15.09 2.01
CA VAL A 64 -15.69 -14.34 3.25
C VAL A 64 -16.93 -13.49 3.06
N ALA A 65 -17.14 -12.88 1.90
CA ALA A 65 -18.33 -12.09 1.60
C ALA A 65 -19.60 -12.97 1.57
N GLU A 66 -19.53 -14.16 1.00
CA GLU A 66 -20.65 -15.09 0.83
C GLU A 66 -20.98 -15.84 2.12
N LEU A 67 -20.00 -16.52 2.69
CA LEU A 67 -20.18 -17.49 3.77
C LEU A 67 -19.90 -16.91 5.17
N GLY A 68 -19.24 -15.74 5.25
CA GLY A 68 -18.66 -15.27 6.49
C GLY A 68 -17.35 -15.99 6.82
N TYR A 69 -16.91 -15.85 8.07
CA TYR A 69 -15.70 -16.51 8.57
C TYR A 69 -15.98 -17.92 9.08
N GLY A 70 -14.93 -18.76 9.09
CA GLY A 70 -14.97 -20.15 9.52
C GLY A 70 -14.83 -21.18 8.39
N TYR A 71 -14.70 -20.72 7.13
CA TYR A 71 -14.44 -21.60 6.00
C TYR A 71 -12.95 -22.00 5.96
N GLU A 72 -12.70 -23.31 5.86
CA GLU A 72 -11.37 -23.90 5.81
C GLU A 72 -11.25 -24.88 4.64
N VAL A 73 -10.05 -24.95 4.06
CA VAL A 73 -9.65 -26.00 3.12
C VAL A 73 -8.47 -26.75 3.72
N ARG A 74 -8.51 -28.06 3.66
CA ARG A 74 -7.45 -28.96 4.15
C ARG A 74 -6.81 -29.70 2.97
N PRO A 75 -5.72 -29.17 2.40
CA PRO A 75 -4.98 -29.85 1.35
C PRO A 75 -4.38 -31.19 1.86
N ALA A 76 -4.05 -32.10 0.94
CA ALA A 76 -3.48 -33.41 1.26
C ALA A 76 -2.12 -33.34 1.99
N ASN A 77 -1.43 -32.22 1.96
CA ASN A 77 -0.15 -31.98 2.64
C ASN A 77 -0.30 -31.66 4.16
N GLY A 78 -1.51 -31.70 4.70
CA GLY A 78 -1.81 -31.46 6.11
C GLY A 78 -1.96 -29.99 6.51
N ASP A 79 -1.79 -29.05 5.59
CA ASP A 79 -2.02 -27.62 5.86
C ASP A 79 -3.50 -27.33 6.15
N VAL A 80 -3.77 -26.24 6.87
CA VAL A 80 -5.12 -25.74 7.11
C VAL A 80 -5.22 -24.31 6.59
N HIS A 81 -5.85 -24.14 5.45
CA HIS A 81 -6.08 -22.84 4.85
C HIS A 81 -7.42 -22.29 5.33
N SER A 82 -7.39 -21.39 6.31
CA SER A 82 -8.59 -20.74 6.85
C SER A 82 -8.80 -19.35 6.22
N ASN A 83 -10.05 -18.97 5.95
CA ASN A 83 -10.42 -17.65 5.48
C ASN A 83 -10.24 -16.53 6.53
N LEU A 84 -9.95 -16.90 7.79
CA LEU A 84 -9.53 -15.97 8.85
C LEU A 84 -8.18 -15.29 8.56
N ALA A 85 -7.41 -15.78 7.58
CA ALA A 85 -6.20 -15.09 7.10
C ALA A 85 -6.52 -13.77 6.38
N PHE A 86 -7.74 -13.59 5.86
CA PHE A 86 -8.18 -12.47 5.02
C PHE A 86 -8.93 -11.42 5.83
N PHE A 87 -8.47 -10.19 5.79
CA PHE A 87 -9.00 -9.07 6.56
C PHE A 87 -10.36 -8.60 6.02
N PRO A 88 -11.24 -8.01 6.89
CA PRO A 88 -12.66 -7.90 6.62
C PRO A 88 -13.07 -6.75 5.68
N LEU A 89 -12.25 -5.70 5.50
CA LEU A 89 -12.74 -4.49 4.82
C LEU A 89 -13.13 -4.73 3.36
N LEU A 90 -12.34 -5.49 2.59
CA LEU A 90 -12.69 -5.78 1.19
C LEU A 90 -13.95 -6.65 1.10
N PRO A 91 -14.10 -7.79 1.81
CA PRO A 91 -15.35 -8.54 1.83
C PRO A 91 -16.58 -7.74 2.27
N TRP A 92 -16.43 -6.82 3.24
CA TRP A 92 -17.54 -5.94 3.64
C TRP A 92 -17.95 -4.98 2.52
N LEU A 93 -16.99 -4.46 1.75
CA LEU A 93 -17.28 -3.63 0.59
C LEU A 93 -17.87 -4.44 -0.56
N GLU A 94 -17.46 -5.68 -0.78
CA GLU A 94 -18.09 -6.62 -1.72
C GLU A 94 -19.56 -6.83 -1.38
N ARG A 95 -19.86 -7.13 -0.10
CA ARG A 95 -21.24 -7.24 0.40
C ARG A 95 -22.05 -5.96 0.20
N LEU A 96 -21.44 -4.80 0.51
CA LEU A 96 -22.10 -3.52 0.35
C LEU A 96 -22.48 -3.27 -1.11
N VAL A 97 -21.56 -3.50 -2.05
CA VAL A 97 -21.82 -3.33 -3.49
C VAL A 97 -22.92 -4.27 -3.95
N ALA A 98 -22.88 -5.56 -3.58
CA ALA A 98 -23.91 -6.51 -3.93
C ALA A 98 -25.28 -6.19 -3.30
N ALA A 99 -25.31 -5.59 -2.11
CA ALA A 99 -26.55 -5.20 -1.45
C ALA A 99 -27.26 -4.01 -2.11
N VAL A 100 -26.51 -3.13 -2.81
CA VAL A 100 -27.04 -1.90 -3.43
C VAL A 100 -27.06 -1.96 -4.96
N SER A 101 -26.67 -3.08 -5.56
CA SER A 101 -26.59 -3.26 -7.02
C SER A 101 -26.83 -4.73 -7.41
N PRO A 102 -27.10 -5.02 -8.71
CA PRO A 102 -27.24 -6.39 -9.19
C PRO A 102 -25.91 -7.12 -9.39
N LEU A 103 -24.80 -6.57 -8.92
CA LEU A 103 -23.47 -7.13 -9.10
C LEU A 103 -23.23 -8.31 -8.14
N SER A 104 -22.50 -9.31 -8.59
CA SER A 104 -21.98 -10.38 -7.73
C SER A 104 -20.91 -9.86 -6.75
N TYR A 105 -20.56 -10.64 -5.73
CA TYR A 105 -19.45 -10.30 -4.83
C TYR A 105 -18.12 -10.16 -5.59
N ALA A 106 -17.87 -11.02 -6.58
CA ALA A 106 -16.69 -10.95 -7.42
C ALA A 106 -16.62 -9.65 -8.25
N ASP A 107 -17.77 -9.23 -8.84
CA ASP A 107 -17.87 -7.94 -9.53
C ASP A 107 -17.70 -6.78 -8.56
N GLY A 108 -18.28 -6.88 -7.37
CA GLY A 108 -18.13 -5.90 -6.29
C GLY A 108 -16.66 -5.72 -5.90
N GLY A 109 -15.94 -6.81 -5.68
CA GLY A 109 -14.51 -6.80 -5.37
C GLY A 109 -13.68 -6.17 -6.49
N PHE A 110 -14.01 -6.49 -7.75
CA PHE A 110 -13.36 -5.90 -8.92
C PHE A 110 -13.61 -4.39 -9.02
N LEU A 111 -14.86 -3.96 -8.85
CA LEU A 111 -15.22 -2.54 -8.87
C LEU A 111 -14.53 -1.77 -7.73
N VAL A 112 -14.55 -2.29 -6.51
CA VAL A 112 -13.88 -1.70 -5.35
C VAL A 112 -12.38 -1.57 -5.61
N SER A 113 -11.75 -2.59 -6.18
CA SER A 113 -10.32 -2.55 -6.51
C SER A 113 -9.99 -1.50 -7.57
N LEU A 114 -10.78 -1.40 -8.65
CA LEU A 114 -10.59 -0.39 -9.69
C LEU A 114 -10.75 1.04 -9.15
N VAL A 115 -11.80 1.32 -8.39
CA VAL A 115 -12.03 2.63 -7.77
C VAL A 115 -10.91 2.96 -6.79
N SER A 116 -10.54 1.99 -5.96
CA SER A 116 -9.45 2.14 -5.00
C SER A 116 -8.10 2.37 -5.68
N SER A 117 -7.84 1.75 -6.83
CA SER A 117 -6.61 1.95 -7.58
C SER A 117 -6.48 3.39 -8.12
N LEU A 118 -7.57 3.99 -8.57
CA LEU A 118 -7.61 5.42 -8.94
C LEU A 118 -7.43 6.33 -7.73
N ALA A 119 -8.07 5.99 -6.59
CA ALA A 119 -7.89 6.71 -5.33
C ALA A 119 -6.44 6.60 -4.81
N ALA A 120 -5.80 5.44 -4.97
CA ALA A 120 -4.38 5.24 -4.67
C ALA A 120 -3.49 6.09 -5.56
N ALA A 121 -3.72 6.09 -6.88
CA ALA A 121 -2.99 6.91 -7.82
C ALA A 121 -3.09 8.41 -7.46
N TRP A 122 -4.28 8.88 -7.07
CA TRP A 122 -4.46 10.26 -6.62
C TRP A 122 -3.72 10.52 -5.29
N GLY A 123 -3.80 9.62 -4.32
CA GLY A 123 -3.07 9.74 -3.06
C GLY A 123 -1.54 9.75 -3.25
N ILE A 124 -1.01 8.87 -4.11
CA ILE A 124 0.41 8.84 -4.50
C ILE A 124 0.81 10.16 -5.16
N PHE A 125 -0.02 10.68 -6.08
CA PHE A 125 0.18 11.99 -6.67
C PHE A 125 0.27 13.08 -5.60
N ALA A 126 -0.70 13.11 -4.67
CA ALA A 126 -0.78 14.13 -3.62
C ALA A 126 0.46 14.11 -2.70
N VAL A 127 0.91 12.92 -2.29
CA VAL A 127 2.15 12.76 -1.50
C VAL A 127 3.37 13.23 -2.29
N ALA A 128 3.53 12.78 -3.53
CA ALA A 128 4.69 13.11 -4.33
C ALA A 128 4.71 14.59 -4.78
N ASP A 129 3.55 15.18 -5.08
CA ASP A 129 3.40 16.63 -5.38
C ASP A 129 3.74 17.47 -4.15
N HIS A 130 3.35 17.04 -2.95
CA HIS A 130 3.68 17.72 -1.70
C HIS A 130 5.20 17.72 -1.43
N VAL A 131 5.90 16.62 -1.72
CA VAL A 131 7.32 16.44 -1.40
C VAL A 131 8.25 17.00 -2.51
N TYR A 132 7.92 16.74 -3.78
CA TYR A 132 8.80 17.00 -4.92
C TYR A 132 8.16 17.79 -6.05
N GLY A 133 6.90 18.23 -5.90
CA GLY A 133 6.17 19.02 -6.87
C GLY A 133 5.45 18.19 -7.94
N ARG A 134 4.58 18.87 -8.69
CA ARG A 134 3.59 18.29 -9.61
C ARG A 134 4.17 17.29 -10.61
N ARG A 135 5.31 17.60 -11.21
CA ARG A 135 5.92 16.74 -12.24
C ARG A 135 6.41 15.44 -11.65
N ALA A 136 6.99 15.47 -10.44
CA ALA A 136 7.35 14.26 -9.70
C ALA A 136 6.11 13.47 -9.30
N GLY A 137 5.00 14.13 -8.95
CA GLY A 137 3.72 13.49 -8.69
C GLY A 137 3.21 12.67 -9.88
N VAL A 138 3.24 13.23 -11.09
CA VAL A 138 2.87 12.52 -12.33
C VAL A 138 3.79 11.32 -12.55
N CYS A 139 5.11 11.51 -12.45
CA CYS A 139 6.08 10.43 -12.64
C CYS A 139 5.93 9.32 -11.58
N ALA A 140 5.63 9.65 -10.32
CA ALA A 140 5.42 8.66 -9.26
C ALA A 140 4.22 7.75 -9.54
N VAL A 141 3.11 8.34 -9.98
CA VAL A 141 1.91 7.57 -10.36
C VAL A 141 2.17 6.68 -11.56
N LEU A 142 2.84 7.18 -12.59
CA LEU A 142 3.16 6.39 -13.77
C LEU A 142 4.16 5.27 -13.46
N LEU A 143 5.17 5.51 -12.62
CA LEU A 143 6.08 4.46 -12.14
C LEU A 143 5.32 3.39 -11.37
N TRP A 144 4.38 3.76 -10.50
CA TRP A 144 3.54 2.80 -9.79
C TRP A 144 2.65 2.00 -10.74
N ALA A 145 2.08 2.66 -11.76
CA ALA A 145 1.27 2.02 -12.78
C ALA A 145 2.03 0.96 -13.59
N VAL A 146 3.30 1.23 -13.95
CA VAL A 146 4.11 0.36 -14.80
C VAL A 146 4.93 -0.69 -14.05
N LEU A 147 4.72 -0.86 -12.75
CA LEU A 147 5.38 -1.95 -12.00
C LEU A 147 5.12 -3.30 -12.69
N PRO A 148 6.10 -4.23 -12.71
CA PRO A 148 5.91 -5.55 -13.33
C PRO A 148 4.64 -6.28 -12.83
N VAL A 149 4.36 -6.17 -11.54
CA VAL A 149 3.14 -6.71 -10.90
C VAL A 149 1.94 -5.76 -10.98
N GLY A 150 2.00 -4.74 -11.82
CA GLY A 150 0.95 -3.71 -11.94
C GLY A 150 -0.44 -4.28 -12.26
N ILE A 151 -0.53 -5.46 -12.89
CA ILE A 151 -1.82 -6.10 -13.17
C ILE A 151 -2.62 -6.37 -11.88
N VAL A 152 -1.96 -6.60 -10.75
CA VAL A 152 -2.60 -6.78 -9.43
C VAL A 152 -3.45 -5.57 -9.03
N GLN A 153 -3.09 -4.36 -9.49
CA GLN A 153 -3.89 -3.15 -9.24
C GLN A 153 -5.28 -3.20 -9.90
N SER A 154 -5.48 -4.11 -10.85
CA SER A 154 -6.74 -4.34 -11.56
C SER A 154 -7.40 -5.68 -11.18
N MET A 155 -6.90 -6.41 -10.18
CA MET A 155 -7.51 -7.63 -9.68
C MET A 155 -8.47 -7.32 -8.52
N ALA A 156 -9.43 -8.20 -8.24
CA ALA A 156 -10.31 -8.12 -7.07
C ALA A 156 -9.52 -8.45 -5.78
N TYR A 157 -8.49 -7.65 -5.49
CA TYR A 157 -7.54 -7.82 -4.42
C TYR A 157 -7.50 -6.60 -3.52
N SER A 158 -7.00 -6.76 -2.30
CA SER A 158 -6.96 -5.68 -1.30
C SER A 158 -5.79 -4.71 -1.44
N GLU A 159 -4.82 -4.95 -2.33
CA GLU A 159 -3.61 -4.14 -2.51
C GLU A 159 -3.91 -2.69 -2.89
N SER A 160 -4.82 -2.48 -3.85
CA SER A 160 -5.23 -1.15 -4.29
C SER A 160 -5.96 -0.39 -3.19
N LEU A 161 -6.87 -1.06 -2.48
CA LEU A 161 -7.62 -0.49 -1.36
C LEU A 161 -6.67 -0.09 -0.22
N PHE A 162 -5.76 -0.99 0.16
CA PHE A 162 -4.75 -0.70 1.17
C PHE A 162 -3.86 0.48 0.76
N THR A 163 -3.36 0.48 -0.49
CA THR A 163 -2.47 1.54 -0.98
C THR A 163 -3.17 2.90 -0.99
N ALA A 164 -4.47 2.94 -1.35
CA ALA A 164 -5.27 4.16 -1.29
C ALA A 164 -5.35 4.71 0.14
N LEU A 165 -5.75 3.87 1.09
CA LEU A 165 -5.88 4.25 2.49
C LEU A 165 -4.53 4.68 3.09
N ALA A 166 -3.45 3.96 2.79
CA ALA A 166 -2.11 4.29 3.23
C ALA A 166 -1.61 5.63 2.64
N ALA A 167 -1.76 5.84 1.33
CA ALA A 167 -1.31 7.06 0.69
C ALA A 167 -2.05 8.30 1.22
N TRP A 168 -3.37 8.21 1.40
CA TRP A 168 -4.15 9.32 1.97
C TRP A 168 -3.90 9.51 3.47
N SER A 169 -3.64 8.45 4.24
CA SER A 169 -3.21 8.56 5.64
C SER A 169 -1.87 9.29 5.74
N LEU A 170 -0.87 8.89 4.95
CA LEU A 170 0.43 9.55 4.89
C LEU A 170 0.32 11.01 4.45
N TYR A 171 -0.51 11.31 3.44
CA TYR A 171 -0.78 12.69 3.04
C TYR A 171 -1.43 13.51 4.17
N ALA A 172 -2.35 12.91 4.91
CA ALA A 172 -2.98 13.55 6.07
C ALA A 172 -1.95 13.83 7.19
N VAL A 173 -1.03 12.89 7.47
CA VAL A 173 0.10 13.08 8.40
C VAL A 173 0.98 14.25 7.97
N LEU A 174 1.37 14.32 6.69
CA LEU A 174 2.21 15.39 6.15
C LEU A 174 1.56 16.77 6.28
N ASN A 175 0.22 16.83 6.36
CA ASN A 175 -0.55 18.06 6.51
C ASN A 175 -1.07 18.26 7.96
N GLY A 176 -0.61 17.50 8.95
CA GLY A 176 -1.02 17.64 10.35
C GLY A 176 -2.48 17.26 10.65
N ARG A 177 -3.15 16.54 9.74
CA ARG A 177 -4.56 16.11 9.85
C ARG A 177 -4.66 14.79 10.61
N TRP A 178 -4.36 14.83 11.90
CA TRP A 178 -4.14 13.65 12.75
C TRP A 178 -5.32 12.68 12.81
N VAL A 179 -6.54 13.19 13.03
CA VAL A 179 -7.75 12.35 13.12
C VAL A 179 -8.00 11.64 11.79
N THR A 180 -7.93 12.38 10.68
CA THR A 180 -8.06 11.79 9.33
C THR A 180 -6.99 10.72 9.09
N ALA A 181 -5.74 11.00 9.48
CA ALA A 181 -4.65 10.05 9.35
C ALA A 181 -4.91 8.75 10.14
N GLY A 182 -5.32 8.89 11.41
CA GLY A 182 -5.64 7.74 12.27
C GLY A 182 -6.83 6.93 11.79
N THR A 183 -7.90 7.60 11.32
CA THR A 183 -9.08 6.91 10.74
C THR A 183 -8.73 6.14 9.48
N LEU A 184 -7.94 6.73 8.58
CA LEU A 184 -7.48 6.04 7.37
C LEU A 184 -6.53 4.88 7.70
N ALA A 185 -5.67 5.03 8.72
CA ALA A 185 -4.81 3.96 9.22
C ALA A 185 -5.63 2.79 9.83
N LEU A 186 -6.71 3.10 10.57
CA LEU A 186 -7.65 2.09 11.07
C LEU A 186 -8.22 1.27 9.91
N PHE A 187 -8.75 1.92 8.87
CA PHE A 187 -9.29 1.22 7.71
C PHE A 187 -8.20 0.47 6.92
N ALA A 188 -7.01 1.02 6.78
CA ALA A 188 -5.86 0.30 6.21
C ALA A 188 -5.55 -0.98 7.00
N GLY A 189 -5.62 -0.89 8.33
CA GLY A 189 -5.46 -2.02 9.25
C GLY A 189 -6.57 -3.08 9.14
N LEU A 190 -7.74 -2.76 8.60
CA LEU A 190 -8.82 -3.71 8.30
C LEU A 190 -8.71 -4.33 6.91
N THR A 191 -7.68 -3.98 6.13
CA THR A 191 -7.43 -4.59 4.80
C THR A 191 -6.36 -5.66 4.83
N ARG A 192 -5.28 -5.45 5.60
CA ARG A 192 -4.09 -6.31 5.59
C ARG A 192 -3.27 -6.14 6.88
N PRO A 193 -2.52 -7.17 7.32
CA PRO A 193 -1.64 -7.05 8.50
C PRO A 193 -0.55 -5.98 8.34
N VAL A 194 -0.11 -5.69 7.11
CA VAL A 194 0.85 -4.61 6.82
C VAL A 194 0.32 -3.21 7.16
N GLY A 195 -0.95 -3.07 7.56
CA GLY A 195 -1.52 -1.86 8.16
C GLY A 195 -0.72 -1.30 9.34
N LEU A 196 0.00 -2.15 10.06
CA LEU A 196 0.95 -1.74 11.10
C LEU A 196 2.03 -0.77 10.60
N ALA A 197 2.37 -0.79 9.31
CA ALA A 197 3.30 0.18 8.73
C ALA A 197 2.73 1.61 8.73
N VAL A 198 1.42 1.75 8.47
CA VAL A 198 0.74 3.04 8.54
C VAL A 198 0.65 3.53 10.00
N VAL A 199 0.34 2.62 10.93
CA VAL A 199 0.32 2.90 12.37
C VAL A 199 1.68 3.44 12.82
N ALA A 200 2.77 2.73 12.48
CA ALA A 200 4.13 3.16 12.82
C ALA A 200 4.45 4.56 12.26
N ALA A 201 4.06 4.85 11.02
CA ALA A 201 4.26 6.17 10.41
C ALA A 201 3.49 7.27 11.15
N VAL A 202 2.22 7.04 11.51
CA VAL A 202 1.40 7.98 12.29
C VAL A 202 2.02 8.23 13.66
N TRP A 203 2.43 7.18 14.39
CA TRP A 203 2.98 7.29 15.73
C TRP A 203 4.34 8.01 15.73
N VAL A 204 5.25 7.65 14.82
CA VAL A 204 6.55 8.33 14.73
C VAL A 204 6.39 9.80 14.37
N ALA A 205 5.49 10.12 13.43
CA ALA A 205 5.20 11.51 13.07
C ALA A 205 4.64 12.29 14.27
N ALA A 206 3.72 11.68 15.04
CA ALA A 206 3.15 12.30 16.24
C ALA A 206 4.23 12.52 17.32
N ALA A 207 5.09 11.53 17.57
CA ALA A 207 6.19 11.64 18.53
C ALA A 207 7.16 12.76 18.18
N VAL A 208 7.56 12.86 16.90
CA VAL A 208 8.41 13.96 16.42
C VAL A 208 7.73 15.32 16.57
N SER A 209 6.43 15.39 16.29
CA SER A 209 5.67 16.62 16.48
C SER A 209 5.59 17.04 17.96
N PHE A 210 5.39 16.10 18.89
CA PHE A 210 5.45 16.37 20.33
C PHE A 210 6.83 16.89 20.77
N ALA A 211 7.91 16.25 20.30
CA ALA A 211 9.27 16.66 20.63
C ALA A 211 9.61 18.08 20.12
N ARG A 212 9.05 18.49 18.99
CA ARG A 212 9.22 19.84 18.45
C ARG A 212 8.46 20.89 19.29
N ASP A 213 7.21 20.59 19.63
CA ASP A 213 6.37 21.49 20.43
C ASP A 213 6.98 21.70 21.82
N GLY A 214 7.51 20.63 22.46
CA GLY A 214 8.18 20.72 23.76
C GLY A 214 9.46 21.57 23.73
N ARG A 215 10.23 21.48 22.62
CA ARG A 215 11.42 22.33 22.45
C ARG A 215 11.07 23.81 22.21
N ALA A 216 10.01 24.09 21.46
CA ALA A 216 9.54 25.45 21.25
C ALA A 216 9.06 26.08 22.58
N ALA A 217 8.29 25.34 23.39
CA ALA A 217 7.84 25.79 24.70
C ALA A 217 8.98 26.04 25.72
N GLY A 218 10.08 25.30 25.62
CA GLY A 218 11.27 25.49 26.46
C GLY A 218 12.17 26.65 26.01
N ALA A 219 12.03 27.11 24.75
CA ALA A 219 12.81 28.25 24.22
C ALA A 219 12.17 29.62 24.49
N ASP A 220 10.85 29.66 24.78
CA ASP A 220 10.04 30.90 24.97
C ASP A 220 9.90 31.31 26.44
N SER A 221 10.80 30.98 27.35
CA SER A 221 10.82 31.52 28.72
C SER A 221 12.13 32.28 28.98
N PRO A 222 12.20 33.53 29.53
CA PRO A 222 11.34 34.07 30.57
C PRO A 222 11.04 35.59 30.43
N ASP A 223 10.01 36.02 29.76
CA ASP A 223 9.44 37.38 29.95
C ASP A 223 8.05 37.51 29.27
N ALA A 224 7.10 36.72 29.71
CA ALA A 224 5.71 36.91 29.33
C ALA A 224 4.94 37.50 30.54
N GLY A 225 4.86 38.83 30.55
CA GLY A 225 4.01 39.57 31.49
C GLY A 225 2.56 39.15 31.40
N ASP A 226 1.89 39.26 32.56
CA ASP A 226 0.49 38.99 32.88
C ASP A 226 -0.50 39.35 31.76
N THR A 227 -0.98 38.32 31.05
CA THR A 227 -2.18 38.42 30.23
C THR A 227 -3.33 37.65 30.91
N PRO A 228 -4.54 38.26 31.10
CA PRO A 228 -5.63 37.64 31.85
C PRO A 228 -6.18 36.40 31.11
N PRO A 229 -6.64 35.35 31.83
CA PRO A 229 -7.14 34.12 31.26
C PRO A 229 -8.51 34.31 30.59
N GLY A 230 -8.50 34.44 29.27
CA GLY A 230 -9.73 34.36 28.49
C GLY A 230 -10.26 32.92 28.44
N SER A 231 -11.57 32.75 28.68
CA SER A 231 -12.32 31.49 28.82
C SER A 231 -12.51 30.67 27.54
N GLY A 232 -11.44 30.42 26.77
CA GLY A 232 -11.44 29.50 25.66
C GLY A 232 -10.48 28.32 25.90
N VAL A 233 -10.88 27.07 25.60
CA VAL A 233 -9.95 25.93 25.60
C VAL A 233 -8.77 26.32 24.73
N PRO A 234 -7.53 26.39 25.27
CA PRO A 234 -6.37 26.87 24.54
C PRO A 234 -6.22 26.10 23.25
N ALA A 235 -5.94 26.77 22.12
CA ALA A 235 -5.78 26.14 20.81
C ALA A 235 -4.81 24.93 20.84
N GLY A 236 -3.79 25.00 21.70
CA GLY A 236 -2.86 23.92 21.99
C GLY A 236 -3.50 22.63 22.51
N ARG A 237 -4.48 22.74 23.43
CA ARG A 237 -5.19 21.55 23.97
C ARG A 237 -6.04 20.85 22.92
N ARG A 238 -6.70 21.56 22.02
CA ARG A 238 -7.47 20.98 20.91
C ARG A 238 -6.57 20.29 19.91
N PHE A 239 -5.41 20.84 19.62
CA PHE A 239 -4.42 20.23 18.73
C PHE A 239 -3.83 18.96 19.33
N LEU A 240 -3.49 18.99 20.62
CA LEU A 240 -3.04 17.82 21.38
C LEU A 240 -4.09 16.70 21.38
N ALA A 241 -5.34 17.00 21.70
CA ALA A 241 -6.43 16.03 21.71
C ALA A 241 -6.64 15.35 20.34
N ARG A 242 -6.59 16.12 19.24
CA ARG A 242 -6.69 15.56 17.86
C ARG A 242 -5.53 14.64 17.53
N ARG A 243 -4.30 14.96 17.96
CA ARG A 243 -3.12 14.12 17.74
C ARG A 243 -3.22 12.82 18.51
N VAL A 244 -3.56 12.87 19.81
CA VAL A 244 -3.77 11.69 20.64
C VAL A 244 -4.89 10.81 20.07
N LEU A 245 -6.03 11.40 19.67
CA LEU A 245 -7.12 10.67 19.04
C LEU A 245 -6.67 9.96 17.77
N GLY A 246 -5.90 10.62 16.90
CA GLY A 246 -5.36 10.00 15.70
C GLY A 246 -4.43 8.81 16.00
N MET A 247 -3.59 8.93 17.05
CA MET A 247 -2.71 7.84 17.50
C MET A 247 -3.49 6.65 18.06
N VAL A 248 -4.58 6.88 18.79
CA VAL A 248 -5.45 5.82 19.35
C VAL A 248 -6.24 5.12 18.24
N LEU A 249 -6.79 5.89 17.29
CA LEU A 249 -7.55 5.31 16.17
C LEU A 249 -6.69 4.43 15.27
N ALA A 250 -5.44 4.81 15.01
CA ALA A 250 -4.60 4.17 14.01
C ALA A 250 -4.47 2.63 14.16
N PRO A 251 -4.19 2.06 15.34
CA PRO A 251 -3.99 0.63 15.52
C PRO A 251 -5.28 -0.19 15.57
N LEU A 252 -6.46 0.45 15.79
CA LEU A 252 -7.70 -0.26 16.10
C LEU A 252 -8.12 -1.28 15.03
N GLY A 253 -7.88 -0.98 13.75
CA GLY A 253 -8.23 -1.91 12.67
C GLY A 253 -7.40 -3.19 12.72
N THR A 254 -6.08 -3.07 12.71
CA THR A 254 -5.20 -4.25 12.71
C THR A 254 -5.29 -5.01 14.04
N VAL A 255 -5.17 -4.30 15.17
CA VAL A 255 -5.20 -4.92 16.50
C VAL A 255 -6.57 -5.54 16.78
N GLY A 256 -7.65 -4.80 16.45
CA GLY A 256 -9.01 -5.28 16.64
C GLY A 256 -9.28 -6.58 15.88
N TYR A 257 -8.87 -6.66 14.61
CA TYR A 257 -9.06 -7.89 13.83
C TYR A 257 -8.20 -9.05 14.36
N VAL A 258 -6.93 -8.82 14.68
CA VAL A 258 -6.03 -9.85 15.21
C VAL A 258 -6.56 -10.42 16.54
N LEU A 259 -7.00 -9.56 17.46
CA LEU A 259 -7.59 -9.96 18.73
C LEU A 259 -8.93 -10.69 18.54
N TRP A 260 -9.75 -10.23 17.59
CA TRP A 260 -11.01 -10.91 17.27
C TRP A 260 -10.76 -12.33 16.74
N VAL A 261 -9.78 -12.53 15.83
CA VAL A 261 -9.41 -13.87 15.36
C VAL A 261 -8.92 -14.74 16.51
N GLY A 262 -8.07 -14.19 17.40
CA GLY A 262 -7.58 -14.90 18.55
C GLY A 262 -8.70 -15.36 19.51
N HIS A 263 -9.68 -14.50 19.75
CA HIS A 263 -10.88 -14.84 20.52
C HIS A 263 -11.75 -15.87 19.79
N HIS A 264 -12.03 -15.67 18.51
CA HIS A 264 -12.87 -16.53 17.68
C HIS A 264 -12.33 -17.97 17.56
N THR A 265 -11.00 -18.12 17.50
CA THR A 265 -10.33 -19.43 17.42
C THR A 265 -10.08 -20.05 18.79
N GLY A 266 -10.32 -19.34 19.89
CA GLY A 266 -9.97 -19.79 21.24
C GLY A 266 -8.48 -19.92 21.53
N LYS A 267 -7.60 -19.43 20.64
CA LYS A 267 -6.14 -19.55 20.73
C LYS A 267 -5.43 -18.35 21.40
N GLY A 268 -6.21 -17.45 22.00
CA GLY A 268 -5.68 -16.27 22.67
C GLY A 268 -5.22 -15.14 21.72
N PRO A 269 -4.59 -14.08 22.23
CA PRO A 269 -4.33 -12.84 21.46
C PRO A 269 -3.49 -13.04 20.20
N LEU A 270 -2.68 -14.08 20.14
CA LEU A 270 -1.79 -14.40 19.01
C LEU A 270 -2.34 -15.48 18.07
N GLY A 271 -3.59 -15.94 18.26
CA GLY A 271 -4.23 -16.98 17.45
C GLY A 271 -4.25 -16.68 15.94
N TYR A 272 -4.17 -15.39 15.56
CA TYR A 272 -4.00 -15.01 14.18
C TYR A 272 -2.68 -15.53 13.56
N LEU A 273 -1.61 -15.64 14.35
CA LEU A 273 -0.34 -16.18 13.86
C LEU A 273 -0.45 -17.68 13.55
N ASP A 274 -1.25 -18.41 14.30
CA ASP A 274 -1.52 -19.83 14.00
C ASP A 274 -2.30 -19.99 12.69
N VAL A 275 -3.27 -19.08 12.44
CA VAL A 275 -3.97 -19.03 11.14
C VAL A 275 -2.99 -18.80 10.01
N GLN A 276 -2.05 -17.88 10.16
CA GLN A 276 -1.01 -17.62 9.16
C GLN A 276 -0.04 -18.80 9.00
N ALA A 277 0.31 -19.47 10.09
CA ALA A 277 1.15 -20.66 10.04
C ALA A 277 0.47 -21.80 9.23
N GLY A 278 -0.85 -21.95 9.29
CA GLY A 278 -1.61 -22.88 8.45
C GLY A 278 -1.47 -22.59 6.94
N TRP A 279 -1.19 -21.36 6.56
CA TRP A 279 -0.86 -20.93 5.20
C TRP A 279 0.64 -20.99 4.89
N ARG A 280 1.45 -21.52 5.82
CA ARG A 280 2.93 -21.44 5.78
C ARG A 280 3.45 -20.00 5.66
N ASN A 281 2.69 -19.04 6.14
CA ASN A 281 3.11 -17.65 6.24
C ASN A 281 3.73 -17.41 7.62
N GLY A 282 4.94 -16.88 7.62
CA GLY A 282 5.66 -16.53 8.84
C GLY A 282 6.58 -15.33 8.61
N PHE A 283 7.31 -14.97 9.66
CA PHE A 283 8.35 -13.96 9.60
C PHE A 283 9.63 -14.54 10.21
N ASP A 284 10.65 -14.75 9.38
CA ASP A 284 11.94 -15.31 9.76
C ASP A 284 13.13 -14.37 9.48
N GLY A 285 12.82 -13.08 9.26
CA GLY A 285 13.84 -12.08 8.92
C GLY A 285 14.41 -12.22 7.52
N GLY A 286 13.77 -13.03 6.64
CA GLY A 286 14.19 -13.25 5.26
C GLY A 286 15.12 -14.45 5.07
N TRP A 287 15.33 -15.25 6.10
CA TRP A 287 16.22 -16.43 6.02
C TRP A 287 15.75 -17.45 4.99
N ALA A 288 14.46 -17.82 5.00
CA ALA A 288 13.91 -18.75 4.01
C ALA A 288 14.02 -18.20 2.58
N PHE A 289 13.84 -16.89 2.40
CA PHE A 289 14.03 -16.26 1.11
C PHE A 289 15.50 -16.26 0.66
N ALA A 290 16.42 -15.99 1.57
CA ALA A 290 17.87 -16.07 1.26
C ALA A 290 18.28 -17.48 0.83
N ARG A 291 17.79 -18.51 1.53
CA ARG A 291 18.00 -19.92 1.11
C ARG A 291 17.41 -20.22 -0.25
N PHE A 292 16.16 -19.79 -0.50
CA PHE A 292 15.52 -19.96 -1.81
C PHE A 292 16.32 -19.32 -2.93
N VAL A 293 16.93 -18.15 -2.70
CA VAL A 293 17.80 -17.50 -3.67
C VAL A 293 19.10 -18.31 -3.85
N ALA A 294 19.72 -18.77 -2.75
CA ALA A 294 20.93 -19.58 -2.81
C ALA A 294 20.72 -20.89 -3.60
N ASP A 295 19.58 -21.56 -3.40
CA ASP A 295 19.24 -22.80 -4.10
C ASP A 295 19.12 -22.60 -5.62
N LYS A 296 18.88 -21.37 -6.13
CA LYS A 296 18.89 -21.09 -7.57
C LYS A 296 20.26 -21.21 -8.20
N PHE A 297 21.34 -21.10 -7.43
CA PHE A 297 22.71 -21.18 -7.95
C PHE A 297 23.24 -22.63 -8.07
N THR A 298 22.41 -23.62 -7.76
CA THR A 298 22.76 -25.04 -7.94
C THR A 298 22.61 -25.52 -9.37
N SER A 299 21.99 -24.76 -10.26
CA SER A 299 21.82 -25.11 -11.68
C SER A 299 21.73 -23.88 -12.59
N PHE A 300 22.14 -24.04 -13.84
CA PHE A 300 21.93 -23.06 -14.90
C PHE A 300 20.80 -23.57 -15.81
N PRO A 301 19.77 -22.77 -16.16
CA PRO A 301 19.65 -21.30 -16.08
C PRO A 301 19.04 -20.74 -14.78
N ALA A 302 18.75 -21.57 -13.76
CA ALA A 302 18.15 -21.08 -12.50
C ALA A 302 19.02 -20.01 -11.81
N ALA A 303 20.34 -20.07 -11.96
CA ALA A 303 21.27 -19.06 -11.45
C ALA A 303 20.99 -17.64 -12.00
N LEU A 304 20.51 -17.51 -13.24
CA LEU A 304 20.10 -16.22 -13.79
C LEU A 304 18.90 -15.64 -13.04
N ALA A 305 17.93 -16.49 -12.67
CA ALA A 305 16.80 -16.06 -11.83
C ALA A 305 17.27 -15.65 -10.43
N GLY A 306 18.21 -16.42 -9.83
CA GLY A 306 18.83 -16.06 -8.55
C GLY A 306 19.53 -14.70 -8.59
N ALA A 307 20.35 -14.46 -9.62
CA ALA A 307 21.00 -13.17 -9.84
C ALA A 307 19.98 -12.03 -10.02
N GLY A 308 18.91 -12.26 -10.77
CA GLY A 308 17.81 -11.30 -10.93
C GLY A 308 17.14 -10.94 -9.60
N LEU A 309 16.91 -11.92 -8.72
CA LEU A 309 16.35 -11.70 -7.39
C LEU A 309 17.30 -10.85 -6.50
N ILE A 310 18.62 -11.14 -6.54
CA ILE A 310 19.62 -10.33 -5.81
C ILE A 310 19.62 -8.89 -6.31
N VAL A 311 19.61 -8.67 -7.63
CA VAL A 311 19.53 -7.33 -8.23
C VAL A 311 18.24 -6.64 -7.82
N GLY A 312 17.10 -7.35 -7.77
CA GLY A 312 15.82 -6.83 -7.32
C GLY A 312 15.89 -6.35 -5.87
N VAL A 313 16.40 -7.17 -4.94
CA VAL A 313 16.56 -6.80 -3.53
C VAL A 313 17.53 -5.63 -3.38
N ALA A 314 18.69 -5.68 -4.04
CA ALA A 314 19.67 -4.60 -4.02
C ALA A 314 19.07 -3.28 -4.54
N SER A 315 18.22 -3.33 -5.57
CA SER A 315 17.51 -2.16 -6.10
C SER A 315 16.53 -1.57 -5.08
N VAL A 316 15.76 -2.42 -4.37
CA VAL A 316 14.85 -1.98 -3.30
C VAL A 316 15.62 -1.30 -2.17
N VAL A 317 16.72 -1.90 -1.71
CA VAL A 317 17.58 -1.31 -0.67
C VAL A 317 18.20 -0.01 -1.15
N TRP A 318 18.70 0.03 -2.37
CA TRP A 318 19.28 1.25 -2.96
C TRP A 318 18.27 2.39 -3.07
N LEU A 319 17.03 2.10 -3.48
CA LEU A 319 15.95 3.09 -3.54
C LEU A 319 15.60 3.63 -2.16
N TYR A 320 15.52 2.74 -1.15
CA TYR A 320 15.28 3.15 0.23
C TYR A 320 16.39 4.07 0.75
N VAL A 321 17.66 3.65 0.60
CA VAL A 321 18.82 4.45 1.00
C VAL A 321 18.86 5.79 0.27
N THR A 322 18.50 5.80 -1.02
CA THR A 322 18.41 7.05 -1.80
C THR A 322 17.30 7.96 -1.25
N GLY A 323 16.15 7.41 -0.84
CA GLY A 323 15.10 8.15 -0.15
C GLY A 323 15.58 8.79 1.14
N VAL A 324 16.34 8.05 1.96
CA VAL A 324 16.98 8.57 3.19
C VAL A 324 17.95 9.71 2.85
N ARG A 325 18.84 9.50 1.87
CA ARG A 325 19.81 10.52 1.43
C ARG A 325 19.15 11.78 0.86
N GLN A 326 18.01 11.62 0.22
CA GLN A 326 17.18 12.75 -0.28
C GLN A 326 16.36 13.40 0.82
N ARG A 327 16.49 12.97 2.09
CA ARG A 327 15.79 13.50 3.26
C ARG A 327 14.27 13.48 3.06
N GLN A 328 13.74 12.37 2.55
CA GLN A 328 12.29 12.20 2.50
C GLN A 328 11.67 12.37 3.90
N PRO A 329 10.43 12.88 3.99
CA PRO A 329 9.73 13.00 5.27
C PRO A 329 9.76 11.70 6.07
N LEU A 330 10.09 11.78 7.36
CA LEU A 330 10.27 10.61 8.22
C LEU A 330 9.08 9.63 8.22
N PRO A 331 7.79 10.09 8.20
CA PRO A 331 6.66 9.17 8.10
C PRO A 331 6.69 8.29 6.85
N LEU A 332 7.17 8.83 5.71
CA LEU A 332 7.30 8.05 4.47
C LEU A 332 8.40 7.00 4.59
N LEU A 333 9.53 7.35 5.21
CA LEU A 333 10.65 6.42 5.43
C LEU A 333 10.26 5.30 6.38
N VAL A 334 9.58 5.63 7.48
CA VAL A 334 9.11 4.62 8.46
C VAL A 334 8.12 3.66 7.80
N TYR A 335 7.09 4.20 7.13
CA TYR A 335 6.12 3.39 6.40
C TYR A 335 6.80 2.45 5.41
N THR A 336 7.66 3.01 4.57
CA THR A 336 8.37 2.26 3.53
C THR A 336 9.30 1.21 4.11
N GLY A 337 10.04 1.55 5.17
CA GLY A 337 10.94 0.64 5.86
C GLY A 337 10.19 -0.57 6.44
N VAL A 338 9.06 -0.33 7.11
CA VAL A 338 8.24 -1.41 7.69
C VAL A 338 7.61 -2.28 6.59
N VAL A 339 7.02 -1.69 5.54
CA VAL A 339 6.47 -2.47 4.41
C VAL A 339 7.55 -3.32 3.76
N THR A 340 8.73 -2.75 3.50
CA THR A 340 9.85 -3.45 2.87
C THR A 340 10.37 -4.58 3.76
N ALA A 341 10.55 -4.31 5.06
CA ALA A 341 11.01 -5.31 6.03
C ALA A 341 10.03 -6.50 6.13
N LEU A 342 8.72 -6.21 6.21
CA LEU A 342 7.69 -7.26 6.23
C LEU A 342 7.65 -8.05 4.92
N ALA A 343 7.73 -7.38 3.76
CA ALA A 343 7.71 -8.06 2.47
C ALA A 343 8.93 -8.94 2.23
N LEU A 344 10.13 -8.47 2.56
CA LEU A 344 11.36 -9.23 2.36
C LEU A 344 11.59 -10.27 3.46
N GLY A 345 11.20 -9.95 4.71
CA GLY A 345 11.39 -10.82 5.88
C GLY A 345 10.35 -11.93 6.02
N ALA A 346 9.25 -11.91 5.25
CA ALA A 346 8.24 -12.95 5.30
C ALA A 346 8.75 -14.26 4.67
N SER A 347 8.40 -15.40 5.29
CA SER A 347 8.70 -16.75 4.81
C SER A 347 7.58 -17.37 3.98
N SER A 348 6.68 -16.54 3.42
CA SER A 348 5.56 -16.94 2.58
C SER A 348 5.99 -17.31 1.15
N TYR A 349 5.01 -17.58 0.27
CA TYR A 349 5.26 -17.84 -1.15
C TYR A 349 6.09 -16.71 -1.81
N PHE A 350 7.30 -17.03 -2.25
CA PHE A 350 8.28 -16.03 -2.71
C PHE A 350 7.90 -15.32 -4.01
N GLY A 351 7.06 -15.94 -4.84
CA GLY A 351 6.51 -15.32 -6.04
C GLY A 351 5.65 -14.08 -5.76
N SER A 352 5.05 -13.99 -4.57
CA SER A 352 4.22 -12.85 -4.16
C SER A 352 5.03 -11.65 -3.63
N LYS A 353 6.34 -11.76 -3.41
CA LYS A 353 7.13 -10.65 -2.83
C LYS A 353 7.03 -9.33 -3.61
N PRO A 354 7.08 -9.32 -4.97
CA PRO A 354 6.86 -8.08 -5.72
C PRO A 354 5.48 -7.47 -5.47
N ARG A 355 4.43 -8.30 -5.31
CA ARG A 355 3.08 -7.85 -4.97
C ARG A 355 3.02 -7.23 -3.56
N LEU A 356 3.70 -7.84 -2.58
CA LEU A 356 3.77 -7.32 -1.22
C LEU A 356 4.49 -5.97 -1.14
N LEU A 357 5.37 -5.66 -2.09
CA LEU A 357 6.05 -4.37 -2.21
C LEU A 357 5.22 -3.30 -2.95
N LEU A 358 4.11 -3.67 -3.60
CA LEU A 358 3.27 -2.74 -4.36
C LEU A 358 2.79 -1.52 -3.54
N PRO A 359 2.43 -1.66 -2.24
CA PRO A 359 2.08 -0.52 -1.41
C PRO A 359 3.26 0.37 -1.00
N ALA A 360 4.50 -0.10 -1.14
CA ALA A 360 5.70 0.68 -0.80
C ALA A 360 6.02 1.77 -1.84
N PHE A 361 4.99 2.47 -2.34
CA PHE A 361 5.12 3.50 -3.38
C PHE A 361 6.16 4.60 -3.07
N PRO A 362 6.49 4.96 -1.81
CA PRO A 362 7.52 5.95 -1.57
C PRO A 362 8.92 5.51 -2.03
N LEU A 363 9.17 4.19 -2.24
CA LEU A 363 10.39 3.71 -2.90
C LEU A 363 10.56 4.28 -4.31
N LEU A 364 9.47 4.60 -4.98
CA LEU A 364 9.49 5.14 -6.35
C LEU A 364 9.80 6.64 -6.41
N LEU A 365 9.70 7.36 -5.28
CA LEU A 365 9.88 8.81 -5.25
C LEU A 365 11.26 9.28 -5.72
N PRO A 366 12.39 8.60 -5.39
CA PRO A 366 13.70 8.97 -5.95
C PRO A 366 13.74 8.88 -7.47
N LEU A 367 13.15 7.83 -8.06
CA LEU A 367 13.05 7.68 -9.51
C LEU A 367 12.10 8.71 -10.11
N ALA A 368 10.97 8.98 -9.45
CA ALA A 368 10.01 10.00 -9.89
C ALA A 368 10.67 11.39 -9.95
N ARG A 369 11.48 11.74 -8.95
CA ARG A 369 12.27 12.97 -8.93
C ARG A 369 13.27 13.02 -10.09
N ALA A 370 13.99 11.92 -10.34
CA ALA A 370 14.96 11.84 -11.44
C ALA A 370 14.27 11.99 -12.81
N LEU A 371 13.13 11.31 -13.04
CA LEU A 371 12.35 11.45 -14.26
C LEU A 371 11.75 12.86 -14.42
N ALA A 372 11.34 13.48 -13.32
CA ALA A 372 10.85 14.85 -13.33
C ALA A 372 11.94 15.87 -13.72
N GLY A 373 13.20 15.63 -13.40
CA GLY A 373 14.35 16.44 -13.83
C GLY A 373 14.78 16.19 -15.28
N ALA A 374 14.44 15.06 -15.88
CA ALA A 374 14.83 14.70 -17.23
C ALA A 374 13.98 15.42 -18.30
N ARG A 375 14.42 15.39 -19.57
CA ARG A 375 13.62 15.89 -20.70
C ARG A 375 12.32 15.10 -20.82
N MET A 376 11.18 15.79 -21.02
CA MET A 376 9.84 15.19 -21.05
C MET A 376 9.73 14.04 -22.06
N ARG A 377 10.27 14.22 -23.28
CA ARG A 377 10.28 13.15 -24.31
C ARG A 377 11.00 11.89 -23.84
N ARG A 378 12.14 12.04 -23.12
CA ARG A 378 12.90 10.90 -22.59
C ARG A 378 12.12 10.18 -21.50
N SER A 379 11.54 10.92 -20.56
CA SER A 379 10.72 10.32 -19.48
C SER A 379 9.50 9.59 -20.05
N ALA A 380 8.82 10.18 -21.05
CA ALA A 380 7.68 9.56 -21.70
C ALA A 380 8.07 8.29 -22.45
N ALA A 381 9.20 8.30 -23.18
CA ALA A 381 9.70 7.11 -23.89
C ALA A 381 10.04 5.96 -22.94
N VAL A 382 10.77 6.26 -21.85
CA VAL A 382 11.10 5.26 -20.82
C VAL A 382 9.83 4.67 -20.19
N LEU A 383 8.92 5.51 -19.71
CA LEU A 383 7.67 5.06 -19.08
C LEU A 383 6.78 4.30 -20.07
N GLY A 384 6.72 4.73 -21.34
CA GLY A 384 5.97 4.03 -22.39
C GLY A 384 6.53 2.64 -22.67
N ALA A 385 7.85 2.50 -22.82
CA ALA A 385 8.49 1.20 -23.03
C ALA A 385 8.27 0.26 -21.84
N VAL A 386 8.41 0.77 -20.61
CA VAL A 386 8.16 -0.02 -19.39
C VAL A 386 6.68 -0.38 -19.26
N ALA A 387 5.75 0.50 -19.70
CA ALA A 387 4.30 0.21 -19.69
C ALA A 387 3.96 -0.98 -20.61
N VAL A 388 4.53 -1.01 -21.81
CA VAL A 388 4.35 -2.16 -22.74
C VAL A 388 4.94 -3.43 -22.14
N ALA A 389 6.16 -3.37 -21.61
CA ALA A 389 6.79 -4.54 -20.97
C ALA A 389 5.98 -5.05 -19.77
N SER A 390 5.47 -4.15 -18.91
CA SER A 390 4.61 -4.49 -17.77
C SER A 390 3.27 -5.10 -18.22
N ALA A 391 2.65 -4.58 -19.27
CA ALA A 391 1.40 -5.12 -19.82
C ALA A 391 1.57 -6.55 -20.33
N VAL A 392 2.63 -6.80 -21.11
CA VAL A 392 2.97 -8.14 -21.64
C VAL A 392 3.30 -9.09 -20.50
N TYR A 393 4.13 -8.66 -19.54
CA TYR A 393 4.51 -9.48 -18.40
C TYR A 393 3.31 -9.83 -17.51
N GLY A 394 2.43 -8.88 -17.23
CA GLY A 394 1.22 -9.11 -16.43
C GLY A 394 0.27 -10.10 -17.11
N ALA A 395 0.07 -9.98 -18.44
CA ALA A 395 -0.74 -10.91 -19.21
C ALA A 395 -0.13 -12.33 -19.23
N PHE A 396 1.18 -12.42 -19.45
CA PHE A 396 1.91 -13.69 -19.40
C PHE A 396 1.79 -14.36 -18.04
N TRP A 397 2.06 -13.62 -16.95
CA TRP A 397 2.05 -14.16 -15.60
C TRP A 397 0.67 -14.65 -15.16
N LEU A 398 -0.38 -13.85 -15.33
CA LEU A 398 -1.72 -14.26 -14.94
C LEU A 398 -2.24 -15.49 -15.72
N ASN A 399 -1.77 -15.69 -16.93
CA ASN A 399 -2.05 -16.90 -17.71
C ASN A 399 -1.23 -18.12 -17.29
N GLY A 400 -0.26 -17.96 -16.39
CA GLY A 400 0.51 -19.02 -15.77
C GLY A 400 -0.25 -19.79 -14.69
N SER A 401 0.47 -20.67 -13.96
CA SER A 401 -0.11 -21.54 -12.91
C SER A 401 0.01 -20.97 -11.50
N GLY A 402 0.92 -20.04 -11.26
CA GLY A 402 1.18 -19.49 -9.92
C GLY A 402 0.39 -18.22 -9.61
N PRO A 403 0.17 -17.92 -8.31
CA PRO A 403 -0.40 -16.64 -7.88
C PRO A 403 0.57 -15.48 -8.17
N PRO A 404 0.03 -14.27 -8.43
CA PRO A 404 0.85 -13.08 -8.63
C PRO A 404 1.51 -12.59 -7.35
#